data_185b19ee6f80bc4579810a6f6bb64c17
#
_entry.id   185b19ee6f80bc4579810a6f6bb64c17
#
_cell.length_a   1.000
_cell.length_b   1.000
_cell.length_c   1.000
_cell.angle_alpha   90.00
_cell.angle_beta   90.00
_cell.angle_gamma   90.00
#
_symmetry.space_group_name_H-M   'P 1'
#
loop_
_entity.id
_entity.type
_entity.pdbx_description
1 polymer ?
#
loop_
_entity_poly.entity_id
_entity_poly.type
_entity_poly.pdbx_seq_one_letter_code
_entity_poly.pdbx_strand_id
1 'polypeptide(L)' 'FGRQKGHTELYRGAEYEIDFLPKIKVEVIVSDGQCESVLGVIQENSKTGKIGDGKIFVYDLEQVVRIRTGEQGENAV' A
#
# COMPACT_ATOMS: atom_id res chain seq x y z
N PHE A 1 0.54 -10.40 2.64
CA PHE A 1 0.36 -10.65 2.05
C PHE A 1 -0.05 -11.08 2.10
N GLY A 2 -0.05 -10.84 2.43
CA GLY A 2 -0.30 -11.25 1.85
C GLY A 2 -0.59 -11.77 1.58
N ARG A 3 -0.58 -11.76 1.61
CA ARG A 3 -0.84 -12.27 0.88
C ARG A 3 -0.97 -12.82 0.71
N GLN A 4 -0.99 -12.72 1.12
CA GLN A 4 -1.17 -13.15 0.43
C GLN A 4 -1.48 -13.75 0.25
N LYS A 5 -1.54 -13.76 0.74
CA LYS A 5 -1.85 -14.25 0.13
C LYS A 5 -2.27 -14.34 -0.24
N GLY A 6 -2.39 -14.11 0.18
CA GLY A 6 -2.67 -14.19 -0.68
C GLY A 6 -3.14 -14.21 -0.96
N HIS A 7 -3.33 -14.21 -1.18
CA HIS A 7 -3.75 -14.22 -2.06
C HIS A 7 -4.15 -14.50 -2.43
N THR A 8 -4.11 -14.57 -2.21
CA THR A 8 -4.40 -14.81 -3.09
C THR A 8 -4.92 -15.25 -3.28
N GLU A 9 -4.99 -15.39 -3.31
CA GLU A 9 -5.44 -15.79 -4.01
C GLU A 9 -5.79 -16.10 -4.60
N LEU A 10 -5.84 -16.33 -4.85
CA LEU A 10 -6.05 -16.60 -5.78
C LEU A 10 -6.66 -16.93 -6.32
N TYR A 11 -6.90 -17.26 -6.81
CA TYR A 11 -7.21 -17.51 -7.68
C TYR A 11 -7.56 -17.92 -8.41
N ARG A 12 -7.73 -17.94 -8.79
CA ARG A 12 -7.79 -18.39 -9.59
C ARG A 12 -7.34 -18.86 -10.42
N GLY A 13 -7.41 -19.08 -10.75
CA GLY A 13 -7.06 -19.71 -11.53
C GLY A 13 -6.03 -20.01 -11.96
N ALA A 14 -5.92 -20.59 -12.42
CA ALA A 14 -4.76 -20.81 -12.65
C ALA A 14 -4.24 -19.98 -13.32
N GLU A 15 -4.83 -19.75 -13.38
CA GLU A 15 -4.51 -19.07 -13.84
C GLU A 15 -3.73 -18.27 -13.49
N TYR A 16 -3.59 -18.17 -12.82
CA TYR A 16 -2.65 -17.19 -12.66
C TYR A 16 -1.30 -17.81 -12.59
N GLU A 17 -0.34 -17.06 -12.98
CA GLU A 17 1.00 -17.49 -12.94
C GLU A 17 1.62 -17.07 -11.65
N ILE A 18 2.53 -17.86 -11.15
CA ILE A 18 3.31 -17.47 -9.99
C ILE A 18 4.47 -16.62 -10.49
N ASP A 19 4.55 -15.43 -9.96
CA ASP A 19 5.57 -14.49 -10.34
C ASP A 19 6.61 -14.46 -9.22
N PHE A 20 7.82 -14.91 -9.52
CA PHE A 20 8.87 -14.97 -8.52
C PHE A 20 9.78 -13.76 -8.52
N LEU A 21 9.49 -12.76 -9.33
CA LEU A 21 10.30 -11.56 -9.32
C LEU A 21 10.10 -10.82 -8.00
N PRO A 22 11.19 -10.39 -7.36
CA PRO A 22 11.06 -9.64 -6.11
C PRO A 22 10.30 -8.35 -6.32
N LYS A 23 9.45 -8.04 -5.37
CA LYS A 23 8.68 -6.81 -5.38
C LYS A 23 8.79 -6.16 -4.01
N ILE A 24 8.68 -4.85 -3.98
CA ILE A 24 8.71 -4.11 -2.73
C ILE A 24 7.33 -3.53 -2.49
N LYS A 25 6.83 -3.72 -1.28
CA LYS A 25 5.60 -3.11 -0.85
C LYS A 25 5.93 -2.04 0.18
N VAL A 26 5.47 -0.82 -0.08
CA VAL A 26 5.68 0.30 0.83
C VAL A 26 4.33 0.74 1.34
N GLU A 27 4.21 0.91 2.63
CA GLU A 27 2.97 1.37 3.25
C GLU A 27 3.21 2.69 3.95
N VAL A 28 2.35 3.64 3.68
CA VAL A 28 2.47 4.98 4.23
C VAL A 28 1.10 5.37 4.78
N ILE A 29 1.06 5.81 6.02
CA ILE A 29 -0.17 6.26 6.65
C ILE A 29 -0.06 7.76 6.86
N VAL A 30 -1.04 8.48 6.32
CA VAL A 30 -1.03 9.93 6.36
C VAL A 30 -2.41 10.43 6.75
N SER A 31 -2.49 11.69 7.15
CA SER A 31 -3.80 12.29 7.38
C SER A 31 -4.47 12.57 6.04
N ASP A 32 -5.79 12.72 6.08
CA ASP A 32 -6.56 12.93 4.86
C ASP A 32 -6.06 14.14 4.08
N GLY A 33 -5.71 15.20 4.77
CA GLY A 33 -5.28 16.42 4.10
C GLY A 33 -3.98 16.28 3.35
N GLN A 34 -3.20 15.23 3.64
CA GLN A 34 -1.92 15.03 2.99
C GLN A 34 -1.95 13.99 1.89
N CYS A 35 -3.08 13.30 1.74
CA CYS A 35 -3.14 12.14 0.86
C CYS A 35 -2.76 12.50 -0.58
N GLU A 36 -3.36 13.55 -1.11
CA GLU A 36 -3.11 13.92 -2.50
C GLU A 36 -1.66 14.31 -2.76
N SER A 37 -1.07 15.08 -1.85
CA SER A 37 0.30 15.49 -2.05
C SER A 37 1.26 14.32 -1.93
N VAL A 38 0.98 13.39 -1.01
CA VAL A 38 1.83 12.20 -0.86
C VAL A 38 1.72 11.31 -2.09
N LEU A 39 0.51 11.14 -2.62
CA LEU A 39 0.34 10.38 -3.85
C LEU A 39 1.17 10.97 -4.99
N GLY A 40 1.13 12.28 -5.12
CA GLY A 40 1.90 12.94 -6.16
C GLY A 40 3.39 12.73 -6.01
N VAL A 41 3.89 12.83 -4.78
CA VAL A 41 5.31 12.65 -4.52
C VAL A 41 5.74 11.21 -4.85
N ILE A 42 4.96 10.23 -4.40
CA ILE A 42 5.30 8.85 -4.65
C ILE A 42 5.30 8.57 -6.15
N GLN A 43 4.27 9.01 -6.84
CA GLN A 43 4.17 8.77 -8.28
C GLN A 43 5.33 9.41 -9.02
N GLU A 44 5.64 10.64 -8.68
CA GLU A 44 6.70 11.37 -9.38
C GLU A 44 8.06 10.71 -9.19
N ASN A 45 8.32 10.20 -8.00
CA ASN A 45 9.62 9.64 -7.68
C ASN A 45 9.74 8.16 -8.06
N SER A 46 8.63 7.50 -8.36
CA SER A 46 8.65 6.08 -8.71
C SER A 46 8.51 5.83 -10.20
N LYS A 47 8.11 6.84 -10.95
CA LYS A 47 7.76 6.67 -12.35
C LYS A 47 9.03 6.56 -13.20
N THR A 48 9.12 5.48 -13.94
CA THR A 48 10.20 5.33 -14.93
C THR A 48 9.66 5.36 -16.34
N GLY A 49 8.34 5.23 -16.49
CA GLY A 49 7.71 5.16 -17.80
C GLY A 49 7.74 3.78 -18.40
N LYS A 50 8.20 2.79 -17.65
CA LYS A 50 8.32 1.43 -18.15
C LYS A 50 7.33 0.53 -17.45
N ILE A 51 7.06 -0.59 -18.07
CA ILE A 51 6.25 -1.64 -17.44
C ILE A 51 6.98 -2.08 -16.19
N GLY A 52 6.24 -2.22 -15.11
CA GLY A 52 6.81 -2.64 -13.84
C GLY A 52 6.94 -1.53 -12.82
N ASP A 53 6.52 -0.32 -13.16
CA ASP A 53 6.56 0.79 -12.22
C ASP A 53 5.68 0.56 -10.99
N GLY A 54 4.68 -0.32 -11.12
CA GLY A 54 3.87 -0.69 -9.97
C GLY A 54 2.59 0.09 -9.87
N LYS A 55 1.97 -0.04 -8.73
CA LYS A 55 0.65 0.55 -8.48
C LYS A 55 0.61 1.11 -7.08
N ILE A 56 -0.29 2.07 -6.89
CA ILE A 56 -0.56 2.63 -5.58
C ILE A 56 -2.00 2.32 -5.25
N PHE A 57 -2.23 1.76 -4.07
CA PHE A 57 -3.58 1.52 -3.57
C PHE A 57 -3.80 2.41 -2.36
N VAL A 58 -4.98 3.01 -2.29
CA VAL A 58 -5.32 3.90 -1.19
C VAL A 58 -6.50 3.30 -0.44
N TYR A 59 -6.34 3.15 0.86
CA TYR A 59 -7.40 2.62 1.71
C TYR A 59 -7.70 3.62 2.80
N ASP A 60 -8.96 3.70 3.19
CA ASP A 60 -9.33 4.43 4.38
C ASP A 60 -9.06 3.53 5.59
N LEU A 61 -8.42 4.10 6.59
CA LEU A 61 -8.24 3.41 7.84
C LEU A 61 -9.36 3.78 8.77
N GLU A 62 -9.98 2.77 9.38
CA GLU A 62 -11.05 3.04 10.34
C GLU A 62 -10.50 3.54 11.66
N GLN A 63 -9.31 3.06 12.02
CA GLN A 63 -8.79 3.36 13.35
C GLN A 63 -7.29 3.27 13.34
N VAL A 64 -6.65 4.19 14.04
CA VAL A 64 -5.21 4.16 14.30
C VAL A 64 -5.03 4.38 15.79
N VAL A 65 -4.24 3.53 16.41
CA VAL A 65 -3.97 3.63 17.84
C VAL A 65 -2.47 3.55 18.05
N ARG A 66 -1.92 4.51 18.77
CA ARG A 66 -0.51 4.44 19.15
C ARG A 66 -0.44 3.63 20.45
N ILE A 67 0.23 2.51 20.39
CA ILE A 67 0.18 1.56 21.48
C ILE A 67 0.74 2.15 22.78
N ARG A 68 1.86 2.86 22.70
CA ARG A 68 2.50 3.36 23.91
C ARG A 68 1.66 4.39 24.64
N THR A 69 0.99 5.26 23.91
CA THR A 69 0.28 6.38 24.53
C THR A 69 -1.22 6.21 24.56
N GLY A 70 -1.76 5.30 23.73
CA GLY A 70 -3.19 5.16 23.59
C GLY A 70 -3.85 6.24 22.74
N GLU A 71 -3.07 7.13 22.17
CA GLU A 71 -3.62 8.15 21.29
C GLU A 71 -4.26 7.50 20.07
N GLN A 72 -5.31 8.13 19.56
CA GLN A 72 -6.08 7.59 18.45
C GLN A 72 -6.30 8.63 17.39
N GLY A 73 -6.67 8.14 16.20
CA GLY A 73 -7.02 9.00 15.10
C GLY A 73 -5.86 9.84 14.60
N GLU A 74 -6.14 11.09 14.30
CA GLU A 74 -5.12 12.00 13.76
C GLU A 74 -3.93 12.15 14.69
N ASN A 75 -4.17 12.06 15.98
CA ASN A 75 -3.10 12.21 16.96
C ASN A 75 -2.15 11.03 16.98
N ALA A 76 -2.53 9.93 16.36
CA ALA A 76 -1.71 8.71 16.33
C ALA A 76 -0.93 8.57 15.02
N VAL A 77 -1.19 9.41 14.07
CA VAL A 77 -0.54 9.34 12.76
C VAL A 77 0.83 9.97 12.74
#